data_a4dbc016a51cf12a773a7048ed58dcaf
#
_entry.id   a4dbc016a51cf12a773a7048ed58dcaf
#
_cell.length_a   1.000
_cell.length_b   1.000
_cell.length_c   1.000
_cell.angle_alpha   90.00
_cell.angle_beta   90.00
_cell.angle_gamma   90.00
#
_symmetry.space_group_name_H-M   'P 1'
#
loop_
_entity.id
_entity.type
_entity.pdbx_description
1 polymer ?
#
loop_
_entity_poly.entity_id
_entity_poly.type
_entity_poly.pdbx_seq_one_letter_code
_entity_poly.pdbx_strand_id
1 'polypeptide(L)'
;MKNKRALFVIFLVIFIDLLGFGIIIPVLPFFSENVLMMSKTEIGLLTGIYSLMQFVFTPVWGSLSDVYGRKPILTMSLTGNVIAYTLMALVFTNVVPSVSLLFVARAFAGFFSANLSAAQAVVSDTTVPEERSKGMGIIGAAFGLGFVFGPALGGFLSYYFGYGVPLIFSAAFSLIALIVCISIFKETLPEDLRLHNKNKFNIRDVKIINLKAVNDVIKHKDVGIYVIIFFFITFSFANIFGNFQYFIERKDGLGMNEQQTGYLLSFLGIIAAIVQSTLIKPFKKFIGEEKSVMFGNVLVAIGLFLIPFSTTVWILLLVLTILAFGNGLNNAMALGLISQNVSRQDQGGVLGINQSLSSLARFLGPLWGGFIYDRFGYHYPFISGAIFMTVITIIAIFVLRNRLFNKETL
;
A
#
# COMPACT_ATOMS: atom_id res chain seq x y z
N MET A 1 11.58 -7.89 -24.15
CA MET A 1 11.19 -8.63 -22.92
C MET A 1 11.31 -10.12 -23.18
N LYS A 2 12.38 -10.74 -22.68
CA LYS A 2 12.72 -12.17 -22.97
C LYS A 2 11.74 -13.18 -22.36
N ASN A 3 10.98 -12.84 -21.30
CA ASN A 3 10.10 -13.80 -20.64
C ASN A 3 8.73 -13.18 -20.27
N LYS A 4 7.85 -13.07 -21.26
CA LYS A 4 6.48 -12.55 -21.08
C LYS A 4 5.65 -13.38 -20.07
N ARG A 5 5.92 -14.69 -19.97
CA ARG A 5 5.21 -15.59 -19.04
C ARG A 5 5.54 -15.28 -17.58
N ALA A 6 6.82 -15.04 -17.27
CA ALA A 6 7.22 -14.66 -15.92
C ALA A 6 6.59 -13.33 -15.50
N LEU A 7 6.60 -12.33 -16.36
CA LEU A 7 6.00 -11.03 -16.09
C LEU A 7 4.47 -11.11 -15.91
N PHE A 8 3.80 -11.98 -16.68
CA PHE A 8 2.36 -12.23 -16.49
C PHE A 8 2.08 -12.87 -15.11
N VAL A 9 2.88 -13.87 -14.71
CA VAL A 9 2.71 -14.49 -13.38
C VAL A 9 2.95 -13.47 -12.27
N ILE A 10 4.00 -12.63 -12.37
CA ILE A 10 4.25 -11.57 -11.39
C ILE A 10 3.11 -10.58 -11.33
N PHE A 11 2.58 -10.14 -12.48
CA PHE A 11 1.38 -9.31 -12.51
C PHE A 11 0.24 -9.98 -11.75
N LEU A 12 -0.05 -11.25 -12.04
CA LEU A 12 -1.14 -12.00 -11.42
C LEU A 12 -0.95 -12.14 -9.90
N VAL A 13 0.26 -12.50 -9.44
CA VAL A 13 0.59 -12.62 -8.02
C VAL A 13 0.34 -11.31 -7.29
N ILE A 14 0.94 -10.21 -7.77
CA ILE A 14 0.81 -8.90 -7.12
C ILE A 14 -0.62 -8.36 -7.22
N PHE A 15 -1.28 -8.55 -8.36
CA PHE A 15 -2.68 -8.16 -8.53
C PHE A 15 -3.60 -8.86 -7.53
N ILE A 16 -3.46 -10.19 -7.36
CA ILE A 16 -4.28 -10.97 -6.44
C ILE A 16 -3.98 -10.64 -4.98
N ASP A 17 -2.72 -10.43 -4.61
CA ASP A 17 -2.34 -9.98 -3.27
C ASP A 17 -3.02 -8.64 -2.93
N LEU A 18 -3.01 -7.70 -3.86
CA LEU A 18 -3.60 -6.37 -3.65
C LEU A 18 -5.11 -6.36 -3.80
N LEU A 19 -5.65 -7.21 -4.67
CA LEU A 19 -7.09 -7.44 -4.78
C LEU A 19 -7.63 -7.98 -3.44
N GLY A 20 -6.97 -9.00 -2.87
CA GLY A 20 -7.34 -9.57 -1.57
C GLY A 20 -7.22 -8.56 -0.42
N PHE A 21 -6.17 -7.74 -0.42
CA PHE A 21 -6.04 -6.62 0.52
C PHE A 21 -7.19 -5.61 0.32
N GLY A 22 -7.47 -5.21 -0.93
CA GLY A 22 -8.52 -4.24 -1.27
C GLY A 22 -9.93 -4.72 -0.93
N ILE A 23 -10.22 -6.00 -1.17
CA ILE A 23 -11.50 -6.66 -0.84
C ILE A 23 -11.82 -6.50 0.64
N ILE A 24 -10.82 -6.61 1.50
CA ILE A 24 -11.00 -6.58 2.96
C ILE A 24 -11.26 -5.15 3.46
N ILE A 25 -10.75 -4.12 2.80
CA ILE A 25 -10.80 -2.73 3.30
C ILE A 25 -12.21 -2.28 3.66
N PRO A 26 -13.25 -2.39 2.80
CA PRO A 26 -14.60 -1.97 3.16
C PRO A 26 -15.30 -2.94 4.12
N VAL A 27 -14.90 -4.21 4.16
CA VAL A 27 -15.62 -5.29 4.86
C VAL A 27 -15.16 -5.45 6.30
N LEU A 28 -13.84 -5.39 6.52
CA LEU A 28 -13.23 -5.66 7.82
C LEU A 28 -13.77 -4.78 8.94
N PRO A 29 -13.85 -3.44 8.76
CA PRO A 29 -14.34 -2.59 9.84
C PRO A 29 -15.82 -2.78 10.13
N PHE A 30 -16.68 -2.92 9.09
CA PHE A 30 -18.11 -3.19 9.30
C PHE A 30 -18.35 -4.47 10.10
N PHE A 31 -17.69 -5.57 9.71
CA PHE A 31 -17.81 -6.84 10.42
C PHE A 31 -17.25 -6.76 11.85
N SER A 32 -16.06 -6.18 12.01
CA SER A 32 -15.38 -6.12 13.31
C SER A 32 -16.14 -5.25 14.31
N GLU A 33 -16.77 -4.16 13.86
CA GLU A 33 -17.59 -3.32 14.72
C GLU A 33 -18.94 -3.94 15.03
N ASN A 34 -19.69 -4.34 13.99
CA ASN A 34 -21.11 -4.71 14.15
C ASN A 34 -21.32 -6.15 14.64
N VAL A 35 -20.34 -7.05 14.39
CA VAL A 35 -20.44 -8.46 14.78
C VAL A 35 -19.52 -8.79 15.95
N LEU A 36 -18.26 -8.34 15.92
CA LEU A 36 -17.28 -8.64 16.97
C LEU A 36 -17.22 -7.58 18.08
N MET A 37 -17.97 -6.47 17.94
CA MET A 37 -18.05 -5.36 18.91
C MET A 37 -16.69 -4.76 19.30
N MET A 38 -15.76 -4.71 18.34
CA MET A 38 -14.41 -4.17 18.54
C MET A 38 -14.42 -2.64 18.58
N SER A 39 -13.52 -2.05 19.38
CA SER A 39 -13.24 -0.60 19.36
C SER A 39 -12.58 -0.16 18.07
N LYS A 40 -12.67 1.14 17.72
CA LYS A 40 -12.04 1.68 16.50
C LYS A 40 -10.49 1.55 16.56
N THR A 41 -9.92 1.66 17.75
CA THR A 41 -8.48 1.44 17.98
C THR A 41 -8.09 -0.01 17.68
N GLU A 42 -8.86 -1.00 18.15
CA GLU A 42 -8.59 -2.42 17.85
C GLU A 42 -8.74 -2.71 16.36
N ILE A 43 -9.73 -2.13 15.70
CA ILE A 43 -9.92 -2.29 14.25
C ILE A 43 -8.80 -1.59 13.48
N GLY A 44 -8.33 -0.44 13.95
CA GLY A 44 -7.17 0.25 13.41
C GLY A 44 -5.90 -0.61 13.51
N LEU A 45 -5.68 -1.26 14.66
CA LEU A 45 -4.58 -2.21 14.86
C LEU A 45 -4.72 -3.43 13.94
N LEU A 46 -5.93 -4.01 13.86
CA LEU A 46 -6.23 -5.16 13.00
C LEU A 46 -6.00 -4.84 11.51
N THR A 47 -6.38 -3.65 11.08
CA THR A 47 -6.13 -3.18 9.71
C THR A 47 -4.64 -3.00 9.45
N GLY A 48 -3.92 -2.41 10.39
CA GLY A 48 -2.51 -2.08 10.28
C GLY A 48 -1.57 -3.28 10.40
N ILE A 49 -1.91 -4.32 11.19
CA ILE A 49 -1.01 -5.45 11.49
C ILE A 49 -0.52 -6.17 10.22
N TYR A 50 -1.33 -6.21 9.17
CA TYR A 50 -0.94 -6.70 7.85
C TYR A 50 0.29 -5.93 7.32
N SER A 51 0.26 -4.61 7.37
CA SER A 51 1.35 -3.76 6.88
C SER A 51 2.55 -3.78 7.82
N LEU A 52 2.35 -3.99 9.13
CA LEU A 52 3.43 -4.22 10.07
C LEU A 52 4.21 -5.49 9.73
N MET A 53 3.51 -6.59 9.41
CA MET A 53 4.14 -7.83 8.97
C MET A 53 4.90 -7.64 7.64
N GLN A 54 4.33 -6.90 6.69
CA GLN A 54 5.06 -6.54 5.48
C GLN A 54 6.32 -5.72 5.77
N PHE A 55 6.24 -4.74 6.65
CA PHE A 55 7.40 -3.94 7.05
C PHE A 55 8.55 -4.79 7.59
N VAL A 56 8.22 -5.72 8.47
CA VAL A 56 9.21 -6.60 9.14
C VAL A 56 9.76 -7.65 8.16
N PHE A 57 8.91 -8.27 7.35
CA PHE A 57 9.28 -9.49 6.63
C PHE A 57 9.60 -9.30 5.15
N THR A 58 9.33 -8.14 4.53
CA THR A 58 9.72 -7.89 3.13
C THR A 58 11.23 -8.06 2.88
N PRO A 59 12.15 -7.55 3.72
CA PRO A 59 13.58 -7.81 3.54
C PRO A 59 13.96 -9.28 3.71
N VAL A 60 13.28 -9.97 4.62
CA VAL A 60 13.51 -11.41 4.88
C VAL A 60 13.13 -12.23 3.65
N TRP A 61 11.93 -12.03 3.10
CA TRP A 61 11.46 -12.71 1.89
C TRP A 61 12.34 -12.41 0.67
N GLY A 62 12.80 -11.15 0.54
CA GLY A 62 13.76 -10.76 -0.49
C GLY A 62 15.05 -11.58 -0.40
N SER A 63 15.68 -11.58 0.77
CA SER A 63 16.93 -12.33 1.02
C SER A 63 16.75 -13.84 0.83
N LEU A 64 15.64 -14.41 1.32
CA LEU A 64 15.32 -15.83 1.12
C LEU A 64 15.11 -16.15 -0.37
N SER A 65 14.54 -15.23 -1.14
CA SER A 65 14.34 -15.45 -2.57
C SER A 65 15.66 -15.47 -3.37
N ASP A 66 16.70 -14.78 -2.87
CA ASP A 66 18.05 -14.81 -3.44
C ASP A 66 18.79 -16.13 -3.15
N VAL A 67 18.39 -16.83 -2.10
CA VAL A 67 19.03 -18.08 -1.64
C VAL A 67 18.30 -19.32 -2.15
N TYR A 68 16.99 -19.34 -2.00
CA TYR A 68 16.16 -20.53 -2.32
C TYR A 68 15.56 -20.47 -3.72
N GLY A 69 15.60 -19.30 -4.37
CA GLY A 69 14.99 -19.06 -5.67
C GLY A 69 13.68 -18.27 -5.58
N ARG A 70 13.28 -17.67 -6.68
CA ARG A 70 12.08 -16.83 -6.77
C ARG A 70 10.79 -17.65 -6.69
N LYS A 71 10.77 -18.79 -7.42
CA LYS A 71 9.58 -19.66 -7.51
C LYS A 71 9.14 -20.23 -6.16
N PRO A 72 10.02 -20.84 -5.33
CA PRO A 72 9.65 -21.33 -4.01
C PRO A 72 9.04 -20.24 -3.12
N ILE A 73 9.64 -19.06 -3.11
CA ILE A 73 9.17 -17.94 -2.27
C ILE A 73 7.79 -17.46 -2.69
N LEU A 74 7.56 -17.25 -4.00
CA LEU A 74 6.25 -16.87 -4.51
C LEU A 74 5.18 -17.94 -4.25
N THR A 75 5.56 -19.22 -4.38
CA THR A 75 4.65 -20.35 -4.09
C THR A 75 4.28 -20.39 -2.62
N MET A 76 5.25 -20.25 -1.70
CA MET A 76 4.99 -20.19 -0.27
C MET A 76 4.10 -19.01 0.11
N SER A 77 4.36 -17.83 -0.48
CA SER A 77 3.54 -16.64 -0.28
C SER A 77 2.08 -16.88 -0.65
N LEU A 78 1.81 -17.39 -1.84
CA LEU A 78 0.46 -17.69 -2.31
C LEU A 78 -0.23 -18.78 -1.46
N THR A 79 0.49 -19.84 -1.07
CA THR A 79 -0.03 -20.87 -0.17
C THR A 79 -0.44 -20.27 1.18
N GLY A 80 0.41 -19.44 1.75
CA GLY A 80 0.12 -18.75 3.00
C GLY A 80 -1.08 -17.81 2.90
N ASN A 81 -1.26 -17.13 1.77
CA ASN A 81 -2.43 -16.27 1.53
C ASN A 81 -3.72 -17.09 1.42
N VAL A 82 -3.70 -18.26 0.75
CA VAL A 82 -4.86 -19.18 0.75
C VAL A 82 -5.25 -19.55 2.18
N ILE A 83 -4.29 -19.96 3.00
CA ILE A 83 -4.53 -20.33 4.41
C ILE A 83 -5.07 -19.13 5.19
N ALA A 84 -4.44 -17.97 5.08
CA ALA A 84 -4.81 -16.77 5.81
C ALA A 84 -6.23 -16.30 5.48
N TYR A 85 -6.59 -16.23 4.19
CA TYR A 85 -7.94 -15.85 3.77
C TYR A 85 -8.99 -16.89 4.15
N THR A 86 -8.65 -18.18 4.13
CA THR A 86 -9.53 -19.25 4.62
C THR A 86 -9.78 -19.12 6.12
N LEU A 87 -8.74 -18.87 6.93
CA LEU A 87 -8.89 -18.63 8.37
C LEU A 87 -9.76 -17.39 8.65
N MET A 88 -9.55 -16.31 7.92
CA MET A 88 -10.41 -15.14 8.04
C MET A 88 -11.86 -15.44 7.62
N ALA A 89 -12.07 -16.21 6.55
CA ALA A 89 -13.42 -16.62 6.12
C ALA A 89 -14.15 -17.40 7.20
N LEU A 90 -13.48 -18.27 7.96
CA LEU A 90 -14.09 -19.01 9.08
C LEU A 90 -14.58 -18.06 10.19
N VAL A 91 -13.88 -16.95 10.43
CA VAL A 91 -14.35 -15.94 11.39
C VAL A 91 -15.52 -15.15 10.82
N PHE A 92 -15.44 -14.70 9.59
CA PHE A 92 -16.45 -13.86 8.95
C PHE A 92 -17.75 -14.58 8.60
N THR A 93 -17.71 -15.90 8.49
CA THR A 93 -18.91 -16.76 8.36
C THR A 93 -19.50 -17.17 9.72
N ASN A 94 -18.94 -16.68 10.83
CA ASN A 94 -19.32 -17.06 12.20
C ASN A 94 -19.17 -18.57 12.52
N VAL A 95 -18.41 -19.31 11.73
CA VAL A 95 -18.07 -20.72 12.04
C VAL A 95 -17.15 -20.78 13.27
N VAL A 96 -16.17 -19.85 13.34
CA VAL A 96 -15.27 -19.69 14.49
C VAL A 96 -15.19 -18.20 14.85
N PRO A 97 -16.14 -17.63 15.59
CA PRO A 97 -16.16 -16.21 15.94
C PRO A 97 -15.07 -15.89 16.97
N SER A 98 -13.86 -15.57 16.52
CA SER A 98 -12.71 -15.32 17.39
C SER A 98 -11.91 -14.10 16.92
N VAL A 99 -11.85 -13.08 17.77
CA VAL A 99 -11.02 -11.88 17.54
C VAL A 99 -9.54 -12.27 17.47
N SER A 100 -9.07 -13.14 18.34
CA SER A 100 -7.66 -13.60 18.34
C SER A 100 -7.30 -14.32 17.04
N LEU A 101 -8.18 -15.20 16.54
CA LEU A 101 -7.97 -15.89 15.26
C LEU A 101 -7.91 -14.89 14.10
N LEU A 102 -8.75 -13.84 14.15
CA LEU A 102 -8.76 -12.80 13.13
C LEU A 102 -7.44 -12.02 13.10
N PHE A 103 -6.90 -11.67 14.27
CA PHE A 103 -5.57 -11.02 14.36
C PHE A 103 -4.46 -11.93 13.83
N VAL A 104 -4.46 -13.20 14.22
CA VAL A 104 -3.47 -14.18 13.73
C VAL A 104 -3.58 -14.34 12.22
N ALA A 105 -4.76 -14.54 11.68
CA ALA A 105 -4.99 -14.71 10.24
C ALA A 105 -4.57 -13.45 9.46
N ARG A 106 -4.84 -12.25 10.00
CA ARG A 106 -4.45 -10.98 9.40
C ARG A 106 -2.93 -10.76 9.42
N ALA A 107 -2.26 -11.12 10.53
CA ALA A 107 -0.81 -11.12 10.64
C ALA A 107 -0.17 -12.11 9.65
N PHE A 108 -0.74 -13.32 9.53
CA PHE A 108 -0.32 -14.33 8.55
C PHE A 108 -0.45 -13.83 7.11
N ALA A 109 -1.58 -13.22 6.75
CA ALA A 109 -1.75 -12.60 5.44
C ALA A 109 -0.65 -11.57 5.15
N GLY A 110 -0.34 -10.69 6.10
CA GLY A 110 0.72 -9.69 5.97
C GLY A 110 2.12 -10.30 5.84
N PHE A 111 2.41 -11.34 6.62
CA PHE A 111 3.67 -12.09 6.55
C PHE A 111 3.90 -12.71 5.16
N PHE A 112 2.91 -13.41 4.63
CA PHE A 112 3.02 -14.07 3.34
C PHE A 112 2.93 -13.11 2.16
N SER A 113 2.20 -12.01 2.25
CA SER A 113 2.15 -10.97 1.22
C SER A 113 3.37 -10.04 1.22
N ALA A 114 4.41 -10.29 2.04
CA ALA A 114 5.66 -9.52 2.03
C ALA A 114 6.61 -9.91 0.87
N ASN A 115 6.06 -10.39 -0.25
CA ASN A 115 6.75 -10.96 -1.40
C ASN A 115 7.13 -9.93 -2.49
N LEU A 116 6.81 -8.65 -2.29
CA LEU A 116 7.02 -7.60 -3.29
C LEU A 116 8.48 -7.50 -3.75
N SER A 117 9.45 -7.67 -2.82
CA SER A 117 10.87 -7.67 -3.15
C SER A 117 11.25 -8.83 -4.06
N ALA A 118 10.71 -10.03 -3.81
CA ALA A 118 10.90 -11.19 -4.69
C ALA A 118 10.29 -10.97 -6.09
N ALA A 119 9.10 -10.35 -6.16
CA ALA A 119 8.46 -10.01 -7.42
C ALA A 119 9.28 -8.97 -8.23
N GLN A 120 9.82 -7.95 -7.58
CA GLN A 120 10.72 -6.97 -8.19
C GLN A 120 12.03 -7.61 -8.69
N ALA A 121 12.55 -8.59 -7.94
CA ALA A 121 13.72 -9.34 -8.35
C ALA A 121 13.45 -10.17 -9.63
N VAL A 122 12.28 -10.85 -9.75
CA VAL A 122 11.89 -11.54 -10.99
C VAL A 122 11.85 -10.58 -12.17
N VAL A 123 11.31 -9.37 -12.00
CA VAL A 123 11.34 -8.35 -13.06
C VAL A 123 12.78 -8.02 -13.46
N SER A 124 13.67 -7.84 -12.48
CA SER A 124 15.09 -7.56 -12.74
C SER A 124 15.80 -8.72 -13.44
N ASP A 125 15.51 -9.97 -13.07
CA ASP A 125 16.09 -11.18 -13.63
C ASP A 125 15.63 -11.42 -15.09
N THR A 126 14.43 -10.94 -15.46
CA THR A 126 13.78 -11.24 -16.75
C THR A 126 13.78 -10.10 -17.75
N THR A 127 14.27 -8.91 -17.36
CA THR A 127 14.33 -7.73 -18.20
C THR A 127 15.76 -7.21 -18.35
N VAL A 128 16.10 -6.70 -19.54
CA VAL A 128 17.35 -5.93 -19.73
C VAL A 128 17.23 -4.55 -19.08
N PRO A 129 18.34 -3.90 -18.73
CA PRO A 129 18.32 -2.60 -18.02
C PRO A 129 17.40 -1.54 -18.66
N GLU A 130 17.36 -1.49 -19.99
CA GLU A 130 16.59 -0.51 -20.78
C GLU A 130 15.07 -0.77 -20.69
N GLU A 131 14.66 -2.04 -20.47
CA GLU A 131 13.26 -2.44 -20.36
C GLU A 131 12.79 -2.60 -18.90
N ARG A 132 13.68 -2.47 -17.91
CA ARG A 132 13.37 -2.68 -16.48
C ARG A 132 12.26 -1.76 -15.99
N SER A 133 12.25 -0.50 -16.44
CA SER A 133 11.18 0.45 -16.11
C SER A 133 9.80 -0.02 -16.59
N LYS A 134 9.71 -0.62 -17.78
CA LYS A 134 8.46 -1.20 -18.28
C LYS A 134 8.02 -2.41 -17.45
N GLY A 135 8.99 -3.25 -17.03
CA GLY A 135 8.73 -4.39 -16.16
C GLY A 135 8.19 -3.95 -14.79
N MET A 136 8.80 -2.94 -14.17
CA MET A 136 8.30 -2.37 -12.90
C MET A 136 6.92 -1.70 -13.07
N GLY A 137 6.63 -1.15 -14.25
CA GLY A 137 5.30 -0.63 -14.58
C GLY A 137 4.20 -1.69 -14.55
N ILE A 138 4.52 -2.98 -14.79
CA ILE A 138 3.58 -4.10 -14.65
C ILE A 138 3.17 -4.29 -13.19
N ILE A 139 4.12 -4.18 -12.25
CA ILE A 139 3.83 -4.20 -10.82
C ILE A 139 2.95 -3.01 -10.45
N GLY A 140 3.27 -1.80 -10.93
CA GLY A 140 2.45 -0.61 -10.70
C GLY A 140 1.01 -0.75 -11.23
N ALA A 141 0.84 -1.35 -12.41
CA ALA A 141 -0.49 -1.64 -12.97
C ALA A 141 -1.28 -2.63 -12.10
N ALA A 142 -0.61 -3.68 -11.57
CA ALA A 142 -1.23 -4.62 -10.64
C ALA A 142 -1.70 -3.93 -9.35
N PHE A 143 -0.90 -3.01 -8.81
CA PHE A 143 -1.27 -2.16 -7.68
C PHE A 143 -2.53 -1.32 -7.97
N GLY A 144 -2.53 -0.59 -9.08
CA GLY A 144 -3.66 0.26 -9.47
C GLY A 144 -4.95 -0.52 -9.64
N LEU A 145 -4.90 -1.63 -10.37
CA LEU A 145 -6.08 -2.48 -10.61
C LEU A 145 -6.58 -3.15 -9.33
N GLY A 146 -5.67 -3.64 -8.47
CA GLY A 146 -6.02 -4.24 -7.18
C GLY A 146 -6.76 -3.25 -6.27
N PHE A 147 -6.31 -2.01 -6.20
CA PHE A 147 -6.95 -0.95 -5.42
C PHE A 147 -8.26 -0.43 -6.04
N VAL A 148 -8.45 -0.54 -7.35
CA VAL A 148 -9.70 -0.18 -8.02
C VAL A 148 -10.75 -1.27 -7.84
N PHE A 149 -10.40 -2.52 -8.17
CA PHE A 149 -11.38 -3.62 -8.16
C PHE A 149 -11.60 -4.23 -6.78
N GLY A 150 -10.58 -4.20 -5.90
CA GLY A 150 -10.67 -4.83 -4.58
C GLY A 150 -11.82 -4.29 -3.74
N PRO A 151 -11.87 -3.00 -3.42
CA PRO A 151 -12.94 -2.45 -2.59
C PRO A 151 -14.32 -2.58 -3.22
N ALA A 152 -14.47 -2.42 -4.55
CA ALA A 152 -15.75 -2.61 -5.23
C ALA A 152 -16.26 -4.05 -5.08
N LEU A 153 -15.39 -5.03 -5.34
CA LEU A 153 -15.74 -6.45 -5.20
C LEU A 153 -16.02 -6.82 -3.73
N GLY A 154 -15.21 -6.32 -2.81
CA GLY A 154 -15.40 -6.57 -1.38
C GLY A 154 -16.73 -6.07 -0.87
N GLY A 155 -17.05 -4.81 -1.15
CA GLY A 155 -18.34 -4.20 -0.78
C GLY A 155 -19.53 -4.89 -1.46
N PHE A 156 -19.44 -5.16 -2.77
CA PHE A 156 -20.50 -5.85 -3.51
C PHE A 156 -20.76 -7.26 -2.97
N LEU A 157 -19.72 -8.07 -2.82
CA LEU A 157 -19.86 -9.45 -2.36
C LEU A 157 -20.36 -9.53 -0.91
N SER A 158 -19.90 -8.65 -0.03
CA SER A 158 -20.35 -8.65 1.37
C SER A 158 -21.82 -8.27 1.51
N TYR A 159 -22.25 -7.28 0.74
CA TYR A 159 -23.64 -6.80 0.80
C TYR A 159 -24.65 -7.83 0.29
N TYR A 160 -24.37 -8.50 -0.83
CA TYR A 160 -25.33 -9.46 -1.42
C TYR A 160 -25.19 -10.89 -0.89
N PHE A 161 -24.02 -11.30 -0.45
CA PHE A 161 -23.73 -12.70 -0.10
C PHE A 161 -23.19 -12.88 1.32
N GLY A 162 -23.03 -11.80 2.08
CA GLY A 162 -22.53 -11.81 3.46
C GLY A 162 -21.01 -11.66 3.58
N TYR A 163 -20.57 -11.28 4.76
CA TYR A 163 -19.18 -10.85 5.05
C TYR A 163 -18.12 -11.93 4.79
N GLY A 164 -18.44 -13.20 4.84
CA GLY A 164 -17.49 -14.30 4.59
C GLY A 164 -17.15 -14.50 3.12
N VAL A 165 -18.09 -14.20 2.20
CA VAL A 165 -17.93 -14.48 0.77
C VAL A 165 -16.75 -13.74 0.13
N PRO A 166 -16.50 -12.44 0.41
CA PRO A 166 -15.31 -11.75 -0.10
C PRO A 166 -14.00 -12.46 0.23
N LEU A 167 -13.92 -13.07 1.42
CA LEU A 167 -12.70 -13.77 1.87
C LEU A 167 -12.55 -15.15 1.22
N ILE A 168 -13.67 -15.84 0.99
CA ILE A 168 -13.69 -17.09 0.20
C ILE A 168 -13.21 -16.79 -1.24
N PHE A 169 -13.68 -15.70 -1.85
CA PHE A 169 -13.20 -15.24 -3.15
C PHE A 169 -11.69 -14.93 -3.14
N SER A 170 -11.19 -14.23 -2.12
CA SER A 170 -9.76 -13.94 -1.98
C SER A 170 -8.93 -15.22 -1.84
N ALA A 171 -9.42 -16.22 -1.09
CA ALA A 171 -8.78 -17.52 -0.97
C ALA A 171 -8.76 -18.27 -2.32
N ALA A 172 -9.90 -18.27 -3.04
CA ALA A 172 -10.02 -18.91 -4.35
C ALA A 172 -9.11 -18.26 -5.40
N PHE A 173 -9.05 -16.92 -5.47
CA PHE A 173 -8.13 -16.22 -6.37
C PHE A 173 -6.66 -16.50 -6.02
N SER A 174 -6.32 -16.53 -4.73
CA SER A 174 -4.97 -16.90 -4.28
C SER A 174 -4.63 -18.35 -4.67
N LEU A 175 -5.59 -19.26 -4.59
CA LEU A 175 -5.42 -20.65 -5.04
C LEU A 175 -5.23 -20.74 -6.56
N ILE A 176 -5.99 -19.99 -7.34
CA ILE A 176 -5.81 -19.91 -8.80
C ILE A 176 -4.41 -19.36 -9.13
N ALA A 177 -3.97 -18.29 -8.48
CA ALA A 177 -2.63 -17.76 -8.68
C ALA A 177 -1.54 -18.75 -8.28
N LEU A 178 -1.74 -19.53 -7.22
CA LEU A 178 -0.84 -20.60 -6.78
C LEU A 178 -0.72 -21.68 -7.86
N ILE A 179 -1.83 -22.16 -8.39
CA ILE A 179 -1.85 -23.17 -9.46
C ILE A 179 -1.12 -22.64 -10.70
N VAL A 180 -1.41 -21.40 -11.11
CA VAL A 180 -0.75 -20.74 -12.25
C VAL A 180 0.76 -20.57 -11.99
N CYS A 181 1.14 -20.16 -10.78
CA CYS A 181 2.54 -20.01 -10.39
C CYS A 181 3.28 -21.35 -10.46
N ILE A 182 2.73 -22.41 -9.90
CA ILE A 182 3.35 -23.74 -9.92
C ILE A 182 3.48 -24.26 -11.36
N SER A 183 2.43 -24.11 -12.18
CA SER A 183 2.33 -24.73 -13.52
C SER A 183 3.12 -23.96 -14.59
N ILE A 184 3.09 -22.62 -14.57
CA ILE A 184 3.59 -21.78 -15.67
C ILE A 184 4.91 -21.09 -15.32
N PHE A 185 5.09 -20.69 -14.05
CA PHE A 185 6.27 -19.94 -13.65
C PHE A 185 7.50 -20.84 -13.56
N LYS A 186 8.53 -20.50 -14.32
CA LYS A 186 9.85 -21.13 -14.24
C LYS A 186 10.77 -20.28 -13.36
N GLU A 187 11.66 -20.96 -12.61
CA GLU A 187 12.68 -20.29 -11.82
C GLU A 187 13.48 -19.31 -12.68
N THR A 188 13.70 -18.11 -12.17
CA THR A 188 14.42 -17.06 -12.91
C THR A 188 15.81 -16.81 -12.35
N LEU A 189 16.08 -17.21 -11.10
CA LEU A 189 17.41 -17.13 -10.51
C LEU A 189 18.29 -18.27 -11.02
N PRO A 190 19.44 -18.00 -11.68
CA PRO A 190 20.39 -19.02 -12.12
C PRO A 190 20.87 -19.91 -10.96
N GLU A 191 21.08 -21.20 -11.24
CA GLU A 191 21.42 -22.18 -10.22
C GLU A 191 22.79 -21.93 -9.57
N ASP A 192 23.75 -21.51 -10.35
CA ASP A 192 25.10 -21.14 -9.89
C ASP A 192 25.06 -19.98 -8.90
N LEU A 193 24.27 -18.94 -9.19
CA LEU A 193 24.06 -17.80 -8.27
C LEU A 193 23.34 -18.25 -7.00
N ARG A 194 22.33 -19.10 -7.12
CA ARG A 194 21.59 -19.64 -6.00
C ARG A 194 22.49 -20.44 -5.05
N LEU A 195 23.33 -21.32 -5.59
CA LEU A 195 24.29 -22.10 -4.81
C LEU A 195 25.35 -21.21 -4.14
N HIS A 196 25.87 -20.21 -4.87
CA HIS A 196 26.80 -19.25 -4.33
C HIS A 196 26.21 -18.46 -3.15
N ASN A 197 24.99 -17.96 -3.32
CA ASN A 197 24.28 -17.24 -2.26
C ASN A 197 23.99 -18.12 -1.05
N LYS A 198 23.56 -19.39 -1.28
CA LYS A 198 23.29 -20.34 -0.20
C LYS A 198 24.51 -20.62 0.66
N ASN A 199 25.69 -20.73 0.08
CA ASN A 199 26.94 -20.98 0.80
C ASN A 199 27.38 -19.78 1.65
N LYS A 200 26.95 -18.57 1.30
CA LYS A 200 27.26 -17.32 2.04
C LYS A 200 26.15 -16.88 2.98
N PHE A 201 24.97 -17.46 2.87
CA PHE A 201 23.79 -17.02 3.62
C PHE A 201 23.90 -17.37 5.09
N ASN A 202 23.79 -16.36 5.92
CA ASN A 202 23.58 -16.52 7.35
C ASN A 202 22.33 -15.72 7.74
N ILE A 203 21.35 -16.39 8.33
CA ILE A 203 20.09 -15.77 8.73
C ILE A 203 20.30 -14.61 9.72
N ARG A 204 21.41 -14.61 10.47
CA ARG A 204 21.79 -13.53 11.38
C ARG A 204 22.20 -12.24 10.65
N ASP A 205 22.58 -12.35 9.37
CA ASP A 205 22.94 -11.20 8.55
C ASP A 205 21.73 -10.53 7.91
N VAL A 206 20.57 -11.20 7.95
CA VAL A 206 19.30 -10.63 7.48
C VAL A 206 18.83 -9.57 8.48
N LYS A 207 19.19 -8.32 8.20
CA LYS A 207 18.74 -7.18 9.01
C LYS A 207 17.28 -6.88 8.69
N ILE A 208 16.40 -7.22 9.61
CA ILE A 208 14.95 -6.93 9.52
C ILE A 208 14.75 -5.41 9.39
N ILE A 209 15.47 -4.63 10.19
CA ILE A 209 15.45 -3.16 10.12
C ILE A 209 16.90 -2.67 10.24
N ASN A 210 17.37 -1.99 9.21
CA ASN A 210 18.66 -1.30 9.27
C ASN A 210 18.43 0.17 9.66
N LEU A 211 18.28 0.42 10.97
CA LEU A 211 18.06 1.76 11.52
C LEU A 211 19.14 2.77 11.08
N LYS A 212 20.39 2.31 10.93
CA LYS A 212 21.46 3.18 10.43
C LYS A 212 21.19 3.61 8.99
N ALA A 213 20.87 2.67 8.09
CA ALA A 213 20.55 2.98 6.71
C ALA A 213 19.28 3.87 6.59
N VAL A 214 18.26 3.64 7.42
CA VAL A 214 17.09 4.52 7.49
C VAL A 214 17.49 5.94 7.90
N ASN A 215 18.31 6.08 8.95
CA ASN A 215 18.79 7.38 9.41
C ASN A 215 19.65 8.09 8.36
N ASP A 216 20.52 7.34 7.66
CA ASP A 216 21.37 7.88 6.60
C ASP A 216 20.54 8.40 5.42
N VAL A 217 19.47 7.67 5.02
CA VAL A 217 18.56 8.12 3.96
C VAL A 217 17.73 9.34 4.40
N ILE A 218 17.21 9.35 5.63
CA ILE A 218 16.45 10.50 6.15
C ILE A 218 17.33 11.75 6.24
N LYS A 219 18.59 11.59 6.64
CA LYS A 219 19.56 12.71 6.74
C LYS A 219 20.18 13.11 5.40
N HIS A 220 19.93 12.34 4.35
CA HIS A 220 20.48 12.68 3.02
C HIS A 220 19.89 14.00 2.51
N LYS A 221 20.76 14.96 2.21
CA LYS A 221 20.35 16.34 1.86
C LYS A 221 19.32 16.42 0.74
N ASP A 222 19.43 15.58 -0.29
CA ASP A 222 18.62 15.67 -1.51
C ASP A 222 17.42 14.72 -1.54
N VAL A 223 17.37 13.74 -0.65
CA VAL A 223 16.36 12.66 -0.68
C VAL A 223 15.49 12.63 0.56
N GLY A 224 16.08 12.92 1.74
CA GLY A 224 15.43 12.73 3.02
C GLY A 224 14.07 13.41 3.13
N ILE A 225 13.95 14.64 2.64
CA ILE A 225 12.67 15.39 2.67
C ILE A 225 11.59 14.70 1.84
N TYR A 226 11.93 14.13 0.66
CA TYR A 226 10.93 13.46 -0.18
C TYR A 226 10.48 12.12 0.42
N VAL A 227 11.39 11.40 1.11
CA VAL A 227 11.06 10.18 1.86
C VAL A 227 10.12 10.50 3.02
N ILE A 228 10.37 11.59 3.77
CA ILE A 228 9.48 12.04 4.85
C ILE A 228 8.11 12.48 4.29
N ILE A 229 8.08 13.23 3.20
CA ILE A 229 6.84 13.61 2.52
C ILE A 229 6.07 12.36 2.12
N PHE A 230 6.73 11.38 1.49
CA PHE A 230 6.09 10.14 1.04
C PHE A 230 5.54 9.31 2.23
N PHE A 231 6.25 9.29 3.35
CA PHE A 231 5.77 8.69 4.59
C PHE A 231 4.45 9.33 5.06
N PHE A 232 4.41 10.66 5.17
CA PHE A 232 3.21 11.36 5.66
C PHE A 232 2.03 11.31 4.67
N ILE A 233 2.30 11.31 3.36
CA ILE A 233 1.27 11.06 2.34
C ILE A 233 0.65 9.69 2.58
N THR A 234 1.50 8.65 2.70
CA THR A 234 1.05 7.26 2.90
C THR A 234 0.33 7.11 4.23
N PHE A 235 0.83 7.71 5.30
CA PHE A 235 0.22 7.70 6.63
C PHE A 235 -1.18 8.33 6.64
N SER A 236 -1.28 9.55 6.08
CA SER A 236 -2.55 10.29 6.04
C SER A 236 -3.59 9.60 5.15
N PHE A 237 -3.15 8.99 4.05
CA PHE A 237 -4.03 8.24 3.16
C PHE A 237 -4.45 6.90 3.78
N ALA A 238 -3.53 6.19 4.46
CA ALA A 238 -3.83 4.94 5.14
C ALA A 238 -4.79 5.10 6.32
N ASN A 239 -4.80 6.27 6.96
CA ASN A 239 -5.78 6.63 7.98
C ASN A 239 -7.22 6.56 7.46
N ILE A 240 -7.45 6.88 6.17
CA ILE A 240 -8.77 6.75 5.53
C ILE A 240 -9.25 5.29 5.55
N PHE A 241 -8.38 4.33 5.22
CA PHE A 241 -8.75 2.91 5.15
C PHE A 241 -9.26 2.33 6.48
N GLY A 242 -8.87 2.93 7.60
CA GLY A 242 -9.33 2.50 8.93
C GLY A 242 -10.59 3.22 9.41
N ASN A 243 -10.91 4.41 8.89
CA ASN A 243 -11.89 5.30 9.53
C ASN A 243 -13.00 5.83 8.61
N PHE A 244 -12.83 5.72 7.30
CA PHE A 244 -13.75 6.30 6.31
C PHE A 244 -15.15 5.70 6.39
N GLN A 245 -15.25 4.37 6.56
CA GLN A 245 -16.53 3.71 6.70
C GLN A 245 -17.30 4.16 7.95
N TYR A 246 -16.64 4.38 9.07
CA TYR A 246 -17.31 4.87 10.29
C TYR A 246 -17.92 6.26 10.10
N PHE A 247 -17.27 7.10 9.29
CA PHE A 247 -17.80 8.41 8.94
C PHE A 247 -19.04 8.30 8.07
N ILE A 248 -19.04 7.42 7.05
CA ILE A 248 -20.13 7.34 6.07
C ILE A 248 -21.29 6.46 6.52
N GLU A 249 -21.07 5.49 7.42
CA GLU A 249 -22.11 4.59 7.96
C GLU A 249 -23.09 5.30 8.92
N ARG A 250 -22.69 6.42 9.48
CA ARG A 250 -23.48 7.14 10.49
C ARG A 250 -24.86 7.47 9.98
N LYS A 251 -25.90 7.12 10.77
CA LYS A 251 -27.33 7.36 10.46
C LYS A 251 -27.68 8.86 10.48
N ASP A 252 -26.97 9.66 11.26
CA ASP A 252 -27.06 11.14 11.32
C ASP A 252 -26.22 11.83 10.23
N GLY A 253 -25.50 11.06 9.41
CA GLY A 253 -24.68 11.50 8.31
C GLY A 253 -25.18 10.96 6.96
N LEU A 254 -24.32 10.21 6.25
CA LEU A 254 -24.63 9.70 4.92
C LEU A 254 -25.40 8.36 4.94
N GLY A 255 -25.32 7.60 6.04
CA GLY A 255 -26.06 6.34 6.23
C GLY A 255 -25.72 5.25 5.20
N MET A 256 -24.46 5.21 4.73
CA MET A 256 -24.01 4.31 3.67
C MET A 256 -23.59 2.94 4.21
N ASN A 257 -23.78 1.92 3.40
CA ASN A 257 -23.36 0.55 3.67
C ASN A 257 -21.98 0.22 3.09
N GLU A 258 -21.51 -1.02 3.34
CA GLU A 258 -20.22 -1.52 2.86
C GLU A 258 -20.10 -1.54 1.34
N GLN A 259 -21.17 -1.78 0.58
CA GLN A 259 -21.18 -1.75 -0.88
C GLN A 259 -20.88 -0.33 -1.38
N GLN A 260 -21.58 0.65 -0.86
CA GLN A 260 -21.40 2.05 -1.23
C GLN A 260 -20.00 2.55 -0.83
N THR A 261 -19.51 2.12 0.33
CA THR A 261 -18.11 2.35 0.76
C THR A 261 -17.12 1.81 -0.25
N GLY A 262 -17.32 0.56 -0.68
CA GLY A 262 -16.47 -0.08 -1.67
C GLY A 262 -16.43 0.70 -3.00
N TYR A 263 -17.57 1.20 -3.46
CA TYR A 263 -17.65 2.02 -4.68
C TYR A 263 -16.94 3.37 -4.53
N LEU A 264 -17.06 4.04 -3.39
CA LEU A 264 -16.36 5.31 -3.12
C LEU A 264 -14.83 5.13 -3.06
N LEU A 265 -14.36 4.05 -2.44
CA LEU A 265 -12.93 3.73 -2.41
C LEU A 265 -12.39 3.36 -3.79
N SER A 266 -13.18 2.63 -4.59
CA SER A 266 -12.84 2.33 -5.98
C SER A 266 -12.82 3.60 -6.86
N PHE A 267 -13.75 4.52 -6.64
CA PHE A 267 -13.76 5.83 -7.29
C PHE A 267 -12.47 6.60 -7.00
N LEU A 268 -11.99 6.61 -5.74
CA LEU A 268 -10.68 7.17 -5.37
C LEU A 268 -9.55 6.55 -6.20
N GLY A 269 -9.54 5.22 -6.31
CA GLY A 269 -8.55 4.48 -7.08
C GLY A 269 -8.57 4.84 -8.57
N ILE A 270 -9.75 4.94 -9.17
CA ILE A 270 -9.94 5.30 -10.59
C ILE A 270 -9.40 6.71 -10.87
N ILE A 271 -9.80 7.69 -10.06
CA ILE A 271 -9.31 9.07 -10.23
C ILE A 271 -7.79 9.15 -10.08
N ALA A 272 -7.22 8.49 -9.06
CA ALA A 272 -5.77 8.44 -8.88
C ALA A 272 -5.06 7.80 -10.08
N ALA A 273 -5.60 6.71 -10.64
CA ALA A 273 -5.06 6.05 -11.82
C ALA A 273 -5.12 6.95 -13.08
N ILE A 274 -6.22 7.67 -13.29
CA ILE A 274 -6.36 8.66 -14.38
C ILE A 274 -5.28 9.75 -14.21
N VAL A 275 -5.14 10.33 -13.03
CA VAL A 275 -4.14 11.37 -12.76
C VAL A 275 -2.73 10.84 -13.04
N GLN A 276 -2.39 9.65 -12.55
CA GLN A 276 -1.08 9.05 -12.75
C GLN A 276 -0.77 8.74 -14.22
N SER A 277 -1.76 8.31 -14.99
CA SER A 277 -1.55 7.95 -16.40
C SER A 277 -1.53 9.15 -17.34
N THR A 278 -2.33 10.18 -17.08
CA THR A 278 -2.58 11.28 -18.02
C THR A 278 -1.95 12.61 -17.60
N LEU A 279 -1.95 12.95 -16.30
CA LEU A 279 -1.62 14.30 -15.84
C LEU A 279 -0.18 14.46 -15.33
N ILE A 280 0.54 13.38 -15.04
CA ILE A 280 1.94 13.46 -14.57
C ILE A 280 2.81 14.21 -15.57
N LYS A 281 2.74 13.87 -16.87
CA LYS A 281 3.58 14.51 -17.91
C LYS A 281 3.29 16.01 -18.08
N PRO A 282 2.02 16.47 -18.20
CA PRO A 282 1.69 17.89 -18.21
C PRO A 282 2.17 18.63 -16.97
N PHE A 283 1.90 18.14 -15.78
CA PHE A 283 2.30 18.79 -14.53
C PHE A 283 3.82 18.90 -14.40
N LYS A 284 4.55 17.84 -14.73
CA LYS A 284 6.03 17.86 -14.78
C LYS A 284 6.55 18.95 -15.74
N LYS A 285 5.93 19.09 -16.92
CA LYS A 285 6.35 20.04 -17.95
C LYS A 285 6.05 21.50 -17.57
N PHE A 286 4.86 21.77 -16.99
CA PHE A 286 4.41 23.14 -16.77
C PHE A 286 4.77 23.70 -15.40
N ILE A 287 4.79 22.86 -14.36
CA ILE A 287 4.96 23.30 -12.97
C ILE A 287 6.27 22.77 -12.38
N GLY A 288 6.78 21.65 -12.91
CA GLY A 288 7.93 20.92 -12.38
C GLY A 288 7.53 19.92 -11.29
N GLU A 289 8.38 18.92 -11.01
CA GLU A 289 8.05 17.81 -10.11
C GLU A 289 7.90 18.26 -8.65
N GLU A 290 8.81 19.08 -8.13
CA GLU A 290 8.78 19.56 -6.73
C GLU A 290 7.53 20.36 -6.42
N LYS A 291 7.21 21.36 -7.27
CA LYS A 291 6.02 22.19 -7.08
C LYS A 291 4.73 21.36 -7.24
N SER A 292 4.73 20.35 -8.11
CA SER A 292 3.60 19.44 -8.28
C SER A 292 3.37 18.57 -7.03
N VAL A 293 4.42 18.11 -6.35
CA VAL A 293 4.31 17.42 -5.05
C VAL A 293 3.74 18.35 -4.00
N MET A 294 4.22 19.60 -3.91
CA MET A 294 3.66 20.57 -2.95
C MET A 294 2.19 20.85 -3.23
N PHE A 295 1.82 21.06 -4.49
CA PHE A 295 0.43 21.24 -4.89
C PHE A 295 -0.43 20.01 -4.54
N GLY A 296 0.06 18.81 -4.84
CA GLY A 296 -0.58 17.56 -4.46
C GLY A 296 -0.79 17.42 -2.94
N ASN A 297 0.21 17.80 -2.14
CA ASN A 297 0.10 17.80 -0.68
C ASN A 297 -1.01 18.75 -0.18
N VAL A 298 -1.10 19.94 -0.76
CA VAL A 298 -2.17 20.91 -0.42
C VAL A 298 -3.54 20.33 -0.75
N LEU A 299 -3.70 19.69 -1.91
CA LEU A 299 -4.96 19.04 -2.28
C LEU A 299 -5.32 17.88 -1.35
N VAL A 300 -4.33 17.06 -0.94
CA VAL A 300 -4.57 16.01 0.06
C VAL A 300 -4.99 16.60 1.40
N ALA A 301 -4.34 17.67 1.87
CA ALA A 301 -4.72 18.34 3.11
C ALA A 301 -6.13 18.90 3.05
N ILE A 302 -6.49 19.58 1.96
CA ILE A 302 -7.84 20.14 1.75
C ILE A 302 -8.87 19.00 1.69
N GLY A 303 -8.60 17.94 0.91
CA GLY A 303 -9.51 16.79 0.79
C GLY A 303 -9.77 16.14 2.14
N LEU A 304 -8.71 15.86 2.91
CA LEU A 304 -8.86 15.29 4.25
C LEU A 304 -9.64 16.22 5.19
N PHE A 305 -9.34 17.50 5.19
CA PHE A 305 -10.04 18.48 6.03
C PHE A 305 -11.54 18.55 5.72
N LEU A 306 -11.91 18.45 4.44
CA LEU A 306 -13.31 18.60 4.00
C LEU A 306 -14.15 17.32 4.13
N ILE A 307 -13.55 16.12 4.25
CA ILE A 307 -14.30 14.85 4.40
C ILE A 307 -15.35 14.96 5.52
N PRO A 308 -15.02 15.36 6.77
CA PRO A 308 -15.98 15.38 7.86
C PRO A 308 -17.18 16.32 7.66
N PHE A 309 -17.04 17.30 6.78
CA PHE A 309 -18.07 18.31 6.49
C PHE A 309 -18.92 17.93 5.27
N SER A 310 -18.69 16.76 4.68
CA SER A 310 -19.46 16.27 3.52
C SER A 310 -20.82 15.76 3.96
N THR A 311 -21.87 16.54 3.76
CA THR A 311 -23.25 16.25 4.17
C THR A 311 -24.05 15.50 3.10
N THR A 312 -23.56 15.47 1.85
CA THR A 312 -24.19 14.76 0.73
C THR A 312 -23.18 13.95 -0.05
N VAL A 313 -23.66 12.94 -0.77
CA VAL A 313 -22.80 12.09 -1.63
C VAL A 313 -22.07 12.91 -2.69
N TRP A 314 -22.73 13.92 -3.27
CA TRP A 314 -22.14 14.76 -4.31
C TRP A 314 -20.97 15.62 -3.79
N ILE A 315 -21.14 16.21 -2.59
CA ILE A 315 -20.05 16.94 -1.92
C ILE A 315 -18.92 15.96 -1.61
N LEU A 316 -19.22 14.76 -1.09
CA LEU A 316 -18.22 13.76 -0.79
C LEU A 316 -17.45 13.34 -2.05
N LEU A 317 -18.12 13.07 -3.17
CA LEU A 317 -17.47 12.75 -4.44
C LEU A 317 -16.52 13.85 -4.93
N LEU A 318 -16.93 15.11 -4.79
CA LEU A 318 -16.07 16.26 -5.11
C LEU A 318 -14.82 16.27 -4.20
N VAL A 319 -15.00 16.10 -2.91
CA VAL A 319 -13.92 16.07 -1.91
C VAL A 319 -12.97 14.89 -2.18
N LEU A 320 -13.51 13.71 -2.46
CA LEU A 320 -12.73 12.53 -2.80
C LEU A 320 -11.97 12.72 -4.13
N THR A 321 -12.54 13.46 -5.10
CA THR A 321 -11.83 13.81 -6.34
C THR A 321 -10.62 14.69 -6.06
N ILE A 322 -10.76 15.72 -5.22
CA ILE A 322 -9.64 16.59 -4.80
C ILE A 322 -8.56 15.76 -4.11
N LEU A 323 -8.95 14.90 -3.18
CA LEU A 323 -8.05 14.02 -2.44
C LEU A 323 -7.31 13.04 -3.36
N ALA A 324 -8.03 12.36 -4.25
CA ALA A 324 -7.48 11.38 -5.18
C ALA A 324 -6.54 12.03 -6.20
N PHE A 325 -6.88 13.25 -6.65
CA PHE A 325 -6.04 14.03 -7.54
C PHE A 325 -4.69 14.35 -6.88
N GLY A 326 -4.71 14.89 -5.66
CA GLY A 326 -3.50 15.18 -4.89
C GLY A 326 -2.66 13.93 -4.63
N ASN A 327 -3.29 12.83 -4.21
CA ASN A 327 -2.62 11.56 -3.95
C ASN A 327 -2.01 10.95 -5.24
N GLY A 328 -2.71 11.03 -6.37
CA GLY A 328 -2.23 10.56 -7.67
C GLY A 328 -0.98 11.28 -8.14
N LEU A 329 -0.94 12.62 -8.01
CA LEU A 329 0.27 13.41 -8.30
C LEU A 329 1.43 13.04 -7.38
N ASN A 330 1.17 12.96 -6.09
CA ASN A 330 2.20 12.74 -5.07
C ASN A 330 2.89 11.38 -5.20
N ASN A 331 2.11 10.29 -5.34
CA ASN A 331 2.69 8.95 -5.40
C ASN A 331 3.71 8.79 -6.53
N ALA A 332 3.40 9.29 -7.71
CA ALA A 332 4.29 9.15 -8.86
C ALA A 332 5.48 10.13 -8.81
N MET A 333 5.23 11.39 -8.46
CA MET A 333 6.27 12.43 -8.51
C MET A 333 7.23 12.37 -7.33
N ALA A 334 6.73 12.13 -6.10
CA ALA A 334 7.62 11.99 -4.94
C ALA A 334 8.55 10.78 -5.09
N LEU A 335 8.04 9.64 -5.60
CA LEU A 335 8.86 8.48 -5.87
C LEU A 335 9.88 8.76 -7.00
N GLY A 336 9.48 9.51 -8.02
CA GLY A 336 10.35 9.99 -9.08
C GLY A 336 11.49 10.86 -8.54
N LEU A 337 11.19 11.83 -7.68
CA LEU A 337 12.18 12.71 -7.04
C LEU A 337 13.16 11.93 -6.15
N ILE A 338 12.68 10.95 -5.36
CA ILE A 338 13.54 10.06 -4.59
C ILE A 338 14.52 9.34 -5.53
N SER A 339 14.01 8.75 -6.61
CA SER A 339 14.80 7.96 -7.54
C SER A 339 15.84 8.80 -8.31
N GLN A 340 15.50 10.03 -8.71
CA GLN A 340 16.37 10.90 -9.51
C GLN A 340 17.53 11.53 -8.69
N ASN A 341 17.34 11.69 -7.39
CA ASN A 341 18.32 12.30 -6.49
C ASN A 341 19.28 11.29 -5.83
N VAL A 342 19.31 10.06 -6.33
CA VAL A 342 20.17 8.98 -5.83
C VAL A 342 21.00 8.39 -6.97
N SER A 343 22.22 7.97 -6.67
CA SER A 343 23.06 7.26 -7.65
C SER A 343 22.39 5.96 -8.10
N ARG A 344 22.63 5.51 -9.33
CA ARG A 344 22.08 4.25 -9.85
C ARG A 344 22.43 3.04 -8.97
N GLN A 345 23.55 3.07 -8.28
CA GLN A 345 24.02 2.00 -7.40
C GLN A 345 23.21 1.94 -6.09
N ASP A 346 22.85 3.11 -5.54
CA ASP A 346 22.15 3.22 -4.24
C ASP A 346 20.63 3.22 -4.38
N GLN A 347 20.13 3.38 -5.62
CA GLN A 347 18.69 3.56 -5.91
C GLN A 347 17.82 2.43 -5.35
N GLY A 348 18.27 1.17 -5.49
CA GLY A 348 17.55 0.01 -4.95
C GLY A 348 17.45 0.04 -3.42
N GLY A 349 18.53 0.40 -2.74
CA GLY A 349 18.57 0.51 -1.27
C GLY A 349 17.64 1.61 -0.75
N VAL A 350 17.70 2.81 -1.36
CA VAL A 350 16.87 3.96 -0.94
C VAL A 350 15.40 3.72 -1.22
N LEU A 351 15.04 3.18 -2.39
CA LEU A 351 13.65 2.82 -2.70
C LEU A 351 13.13 1.70 -1.79
N GLY A 352 13.98 0.74 -1.42
CA GLY A 352 13.65 -0.29 -0.44
C GLY A 352 13.35 0.29 0.94
N ILE A 353 14.15 1.24 1.41
CA ILE A 353 13.90 1.96 2.68
C ILE A 353 12.61 2.77 2.60
N ASN A 354 12.37 3.48 1.48
CA ASN A 354 11.11 4.22 1.28
C ASN A 354 9.90 3.27 1.30
N GLN A 355 9.99 2.09 0.69
CA GLN A 355 8.92 1.08 0.72
C GLN A 355 8.68 0.54 2.13
N SER A 356 9.75 0.30 2.90
CA SER A 356 9.64 -0.12 4.30
C SER A 356 8.95 0.95 5.14
N LEU A 357 9.37 2.21 5.03
CA LEU A 357 8.74 3.33 5.73
C LEU A 357 7.27 3.50 5.31
N SER A 358 6.95 3.28 4.04
CA SER A 358 5.55 3.28 3.56
C SER A 358 4.71 2.16 4.21
N SER A 359 5.29 0.98 4.43
CA SER A 359 4.60 -0.10 5.14
C SER A 359 4.37 0.25 6.61
N LEU A 360 5.35 0.90 7.26
CA LEU A 360 5.20 1.44 8.62
C LEU A 360 4.11 2.53 8.66
N ALA A 361 4.06 3.41 7.68
CA ALA A 361 3.02 4.44 7.56
C ALA A 361 1.61 3.81 7.41
N ARG A 362 1.49 2.76 6.61
CA ARG A 362 0.23 1.99 6.46
C ARG A 362 -0.18 1.23 7.73
N PHE A 363 0.76 0.89 8.60
CA PHE A 363 0.46 0.36 9.94
C PHE A 363 -0.03 1.45 10.88
N LEU A 364 0.74 2.53 10.99
CA LEU A 364 0.48 3.60 11.95
C LEU A 364 -0.76 4.42 11.61
N GLY A 365 -1.09 4.60 10.32
CA GLY A 365 -2.22 5.42 9.88
C GLY A 365 -3.57 4.95 10.44
N PRO A 366 -4.01 3.71 10.18
CA PRO A 366 -5.27 3.19 10.72
C PRO A 366 -5.29 3.11 12.25
N LEU A 367 -4.16 2.74 12.87
CA LEU A 367 -4.03 2.70 14.34
C LEU A 367 -4.22 4.09 14.96
N TRP A 368 -3.54 5.10 14.42
CA TRP A 368 -3.69 6.49 14.84
C TRP A 368 -5.12 6.97 14.65
N GLY A 369 -5.70 6.70 13.48
CA GLY A 369 -7.04 7.11 13.18
C GLY A 369 -8.08 6.51 14.10
N GLY A 370 -7.99 5.20 14.40
CA GLY A 370 -8.87 4.53 15.35
C GLY A 370 -8.75 5.09 16.77
N PHE A 371 -7.50 5.30 17.23
CA PHE A 371 -7.24 5.90 18.54
C PHE A 371 -7.82 7.32 18.67
N ILE A 372 -7.62 8.16 17.66
CA ILE A 372 -8.15 9.52 17.65
C ILE A 372 -9.68 9.51 17.54
N TYR A 373 -10.26 8.59 16.78
CA TYR A 373 -11.71 8.42 16.68
C TYR A 373 -12.34 8.11 18.05
N ASP A 374 -11.80 7.11 18.76
CA ASP A 374 -12.30 6.68 20.07
C ASP A 374 -12.21 7.80 21.14
N ARG A 375 -11.20 8.68 21.02
CA ARG A 375 -10.96 9.76 22.01
C ARG A 375 -11.70 11.06 21.70
N PHE A 376 -11.81 11.43 20.43
CA PHE A 376 -12.24 12.77 20.01
C PHE A 376 -13.43 12.74 19.05
N GLY A 377 -13.76 11.56 18.48
CA GLY A 377 -14.88 11.39 17.56
C GLY A 377 -14.46 11.44 16.08
N TYR A 378 -15.48 11.29 15.22
CA TYR A 378 -15.33 10.97 13.80
C TYR A 378 -14.67 12.03 12.91
N HIS A 379 -14.64 13.28 13.31
CA HIS A 379 -14.00 14.38 12.57
C HIS A 379 -12.48 14.31 12.65
N TYR A 380 -11.96 13.99 13.82
CA TYR A 380 -10.57 14.19 14.17
C TYR A 380 -9.55 13.30 13.47
N PRO A 381 -9.83 12.05 13.07
CA PRO A 381 -8.92 11.28 12.25
C PRO A 381 -8.53 12.00 10.95
N PHE A 382 -9.52 12.56 10.26
CA PHE A 382 -9.31 13.28 9.00
C PHE A 382 -8.64 14.64 9.22
N ILE A 383 -9.08 15.41 10.21
CA ILE A 383 -8.48 16.70 10.56
C ILE A 383 -7.01 16.53 10.98
N SER A 384 -6.68 15.50 11.78
CA SER A 384 -5.30 15.24 12.17
C SER A 384 -4.42 14.87 10.95
N GLY A 385 -4.95 14.08 10.01
CA GLY A 385 -4.29 13.80 8.74
C GLY A 385 -4.04 15.06 7.91
N ALA A 386 -5.03 15.97 7.85
CA ALA A 386 -4.89 17.26 7.18
C ALA A 386 -3.81 18.14 7.84
N ILE A 387 -3.76 18.18 9.17
CA ILE A 387 -2.72 18.89 9.93
C ILE A 387 -1.34 18.34 9.60
N PHE A 388 -1.13 17.02 9.64
CA PHE A 388 0.16 16.41 9.29
C PHE A 388 0.58 16.77 7.86
N MET A 389 -0.34 16.71 6.89
CA MET A 389 -0.07 17.09 5.51
C MET A 389 0.26 18.57 5.37
N THR A 390 -0.39 19.44 6.10
CA THR A 390 -0.10 20.90 6.11
C THR A 390 1.27 21.17 6.70
N VAL A 391 1.58 20.59 7.87
CA VAL A 391 2.87 20.77 8.55
C VAL A 391 4.02 20.29 7.67
N ILE A 392 3.92 19.08 7.13
CA ILE A 392 5.00 18.55 6.26
C ILE A 392 5.17 19.37 4.98
N THR A 393 4.08 19.92 4.43
CA THR A 393 4.14 20.78 3.25
C THR A 393 4.86 22.09 3.57
N ILE A 394 4.57 22.72 4.70
CA ILE A 394 5.26 23.92 5.16
C ILE A 394 6.76 23.65 5.36
N ILE A 395 7.12 22.56 6.06
CA ILE A 395 8.51 22.17 6.27
C ILE A 395 9.21 21.95 4.92
N ALA A 396 8.56 21.25 3.99
CA ALA A 396 9.11 20.98 2.67
C ALA A 396 9.36 22.27 1.87
N ILE A 397 8.44 23.22 1.89
CA ILE A 397 8.60 24.52 1.24
C ILE A 397 9.83 25.25 1.80
N PHE A 398 9.99 25.30 3.13
CA PHE A 398 11.16 25.95 3.75
C PHE A 398 12.48 25.26 3.37
N VAL A 399 12.53 23.92 3.42
CA VAL A 399 13.73 23.15 3.07
C VAL A 399 14.10 23.34 1.61
N LEU A 400 13.13 23.28 0.70
CA LEU A 400 13.36 23.40 -0.74
C LEU A 400 13.71 24.84 -1.13
N ARG A 401 13.09 25.85 -0.52
CA ARG A 401 13.42 27.25 -0.75
C ARG A 401 14.89 27.54 -0.38
N ASN A 402 15.34 27.08 0.77
CA ASN A 402 16.73 27.27 1.19
C ASN A 402 17.74 26.61 0.25
N ARG A 403 17.37 25.51 -0.42
CA ARG A 403 18.20 24.85 -1.42
C ARG A 403 18.35 25.67 -2.70
N LEU A 404 17.27 26.29 -3.17
CA LEU A 404 17.30 27.15 -4.35
C LEU A 404 18.18 28.38 -4.11
N PHE A 405 18.06 29.00 -2.97
CA PHE A 405 18.93 30.14 -2.60
C PHE A 405 20.41 29.78 -2.54
N ASN A 406 20.75 28.60 -1.98
CA ASN A 406 22.15 28.14 -1.90
C ASN A 406 22.72 27.68 -3.25
N LYS A 407 21.90 27.37 -4.27
CA LYS A 407 22.36 27.05 -5.64
C LYS A 407 22.60 28.30 -6.51
N GLU A 408 21.97 29.41 -6.18
CA GLU A 408 22.16 30.68 -6.88
C GLU A 408 23.35 31.47 -6.32
N THR A 409 23.91 31.08 -5.17
CA THR A 409 25.04 31.71 -4.48
C THR A 409 26.37 30.96 -4.69
N LEU A 410 26.38 29.85 -5.43
CA LEU A 410 27.57 29.10 -5.89
C LEU A 410 27.71 29.17 -7.41
#